data_21ef6fbb6de1a9ae034d7ff22529cc76
#
_entry.id   21ef6fbb6de1a9ae034d7ff22529cc76
#
_cell.length_a   1.000
_cell.length_b   1.000
_cell.length_c   1.000
_cell.angle_alpha   90.00
_cell.angle_beta   90.00
_cell.angle_gamma   90.00
#
_symmetry.space_group_name_H-M   'P 1'
#
loop_
_entity.id
_entity.type
_entity.pdbx_description
1 polymer ?
#
loop_
_entity_poly.entity_id
_entity_poly.type
_entity_poly.pdbx_seq_one_letter_code
_entity_poly.pdbx_strand_id
1 'polypeptide(L)'
;INDLDIKIDGEKPNWDSTGVHGVVKELSVADRSNSINITENGVEKAATKVIGKRYTLKLSHLEQLEKLQGKDTMDYSGVVTVAVAKDKLADTSGNKNNAFTITSGIDIAGEKLGTDGKIVDVVDPIWERVSSSASAADQTATITVKGTDKYFKESNLKSELIKVFVDGKEVTTGITKTVGTSTPVYGSDKTTRIGDQYTITISGSGLTKNANQIKIQIQPNAITDTSNNTNKATDLLLFNALANTEAESEINSGFLGSKNSKNTNVSKIERQNIDNVTFMDNIPSSVYDKSAKAYVDTTAWDVSAQGDSSILAWYTKNPNGTFKVYVGSDYEIFGNTDSSYLFRSVGLSDYCTSTETITNINLLNV
;
A
#
# COMPACT_ATOMS: atom_id res chain seq x y z
N ILE A 1 -33.85 -6.71 -1.32
CA ILE A 1 -32.41 -6.32 -1.45
C ILE A 1 -32.25 -4.82 -1.42
N ASN A 2 -33.10 -4.07 -2.15
CA ASN A 2 -32.98 -2.59 -2.23
C ASN A 2 -33.26 -1.88 -0.90
N ASP A 3 -33.90 -2.56 0.04
CA ASP A 3 -34.22 -2.04 1.39
C ASP A 3 -33.15 -2.33 2.44
N LEU A 4 -32.07 -3.04 2.07
CA LEU A 4 -30.95 -3.31 2.96
C LEU A 4 -29.83 -2.29 2.70
N ASP A 5 -29.41 -1.59 3.74
CA ASP A 5 -28.20 -0.78 3.69
C ASP A 5 -27.00 -1.66 4.06
N ILE A 6 -26.28 -2.09 3.03
CA ILE A 6 -25.12 -2.99 3.17
C ILE A 6 -23.87 -2.15 2.97
N LYS A 7 -22.98 -2.22 3.95
CA LYS A 7 -21.67 -1.56 3.91
C LYS A 7 -20.56 -2.56 4.21
N ILE A 8 -19.41 -2.34 3.62
CA ILE A 8 -18.19 -3.07 3.90
C ILE A 8 -17.17 -2.04 4.38
N ASP A 9 -16.63 -2.23 5.58
CA ASP A 9 -15.77 -1.26 6.29
C ASP A 9 -16.35 0.15 6.38
N GLY A 10 -17.69 0.24 6.54
CA GLY A 10 -18.39 1.51 6.62
C GLY A 10 -18.74 2.16 5.29
N GLU A 11 -18.22 1.67 4.18
CA GLU A 11 -18.43 2.21 2.83
C GLU A 11 -19.43 1.36 2.02
N LYS A 12 -20.18 2.01 1.13
CA LYS A 12 -21.05 1.29 0.19
C LYS A 12 -20.22 0.74 -0.96
N PRO A 13 -20.21 -0.57 -1.18
CA PRO A 13 -19.55 -1.16 -2.33
C PRO A 13 -20.17 -0.66 -3.65
N ASN A 14 -19.37 -0.65 -4.71
CA ASN A 14 -19.93 -0.54 -6.05
C ASN A 14 -20.64 -1.85 -6.38
N TRP A 15 -21.97 -1.78 -6.58
CA TRP A 15 -22.78 -2.95 -6.91
C TRP A 15 -22.85 -3.12 -8.42
N ASP A 16 -22.41 -4.28 -8.89
CA ASP A 16 -22.46 -4.62 -10.32
C ASP A 16 -22.98 -6.04 -10.49
N SER A 17 -24.14 -6.19 -11.10
CA SER A 17 -24.76 -7.49 -11.32
C SER A 17 -23.93 -8.42 -12.24
N THR A 18 -23.00 -7.87 -12.99
CA THR A 18 -22.09 -8.65 -13.87
C THR A 18 -20.85 -9.13 -13.13
N GLY A 19 -20.50 -8.51 -12.01
CA GLY A 19 -19.27 -8.78 -11.26
C GLY A 19 -17.98 -8.34 -11.95
N VAL A 20 -18.08 -7.60 -13.06
CA VAL A 20 -16.90 -7.16 -13.82
C VAL A 20 -16.21 -5.96 -13.15
N HIS A 21 -17.01 -5.04 -12.60
CA HIS A 21 -16.53 -3.77 -12.04
C HIS A 21 -16.99 -3.51 -10.62
N GLY A 22 -17.61 -4.48 -9.97
CA GLY A 22 -18.12 -4.35 -8.62
C GLY A 22 -18.59 -5.64 -7.99
N VAL A 23 -19.03 -5.55 -6.74
CA VAL A 23 -19.52 -6.67 -5.93
C VAL A 23 -20.92 -7.06 -6.34
N VAL A 24 -21.18 -8.35 -6.47
CA VAL A 24 -22.53 -8.90 -6.71
C VAL A 24 -23.19 -9.25 -5.38
N LYS A 25 -24.45 -8.84 -5.21
CA LYS A 25 -25.28 -9.21 -4.05
C LYS A 25 -26.50 -10.01 -4.48
N GLU A 26 -26.73 -11.12 -3.80
CA GLU A 26 -27.89 -11.96 -4.00
C GLU A 26 -28.62 -12.16 -2.66
N LEU A 27 -29.94 -12.06 -2.65
CA LEU A 27 -30.76 -12.35 -1.49
C LEU A 27 -31.69 -13.51 -1.79
N SER A 28 -31.59 -14.59 -1.04
CA SER A 28 -32.54 -15.70 -1.07
C SER A 28 -33.39 -15.71 0.20
N VAL A 29 -34.59 -16.18 0.05
CA VAL A 29 -35.57 -16.29 1.15
C VAL A 29 -36.11 -17.71 1.16
N ALA A 30 -36.06 -18.36 2.32
CA ALA A 30 -36.60 -19.70 2.52
C ALA A 30 -37.48 -19.73 3.79
N ASP A 31 -38.45 -20.62 3.80
CA ASP A 31 -39.25 -20.86 5.01
C ASP A 31 -38.41 -21.55 6.08
N ARG A 32 -38.51 -21.05 7.30
CA ARG A 32 -38.03 -21.72 8.50
C ARG A 32 -39.20 -22.45 9.17
N SER A 33 -39.08 -23.75 9.25
CA SER A 33 -40.15 -24.59 9.78
C SER A 33 -39.67 -25.46 10.93
N ASN A 34 -40.57 -25.75 11.88
CA ASN A 34 -40.34 -26.73 12.95
C ASN A 34 -41.35 -27.87 12.81
N SER A 35 -40.92 -29.08 13.19
CA SER A 35 -41.86 -30.20 13.44
C SER A 35 -42.66 -29.93 14.71
N ILE A 36 -43.96 -30.05 14.63
CA ILE A 36 -44.86 -29.95 15.76
C ILE A 36 -45.76 -31.20 15.75
N ASN A 37 -46.25 -31.63 16.93
CA ASN A 37 -47.29 -32.63 17.00
C ASN A 37 -48.65 -31.93 16.99
N ILE A 38 -49.53 -32.37 16.12
CA ILE A 38 -50.94 -31.93 16.09
C ILE A 38 -51.82 -33.15 16.36
N THR A 39 -52.93 -32.90 17.07
CA THR A 39 -53.95 -33.94 17.30
C THR A 39 -55.07 -33.74 16.29
N GLU A 40 -55.27 -34.70 15.43
CA GLU A 40 -56.37 -34.71 14.46
C GLU A 40 -57.20 -35.97 14.70
N ASN A 41 -58.49 -35.80 14.95
CA ASN A 41 -59.42 -36.89 15.29
C ASN A 41 -58.93 -37.80 16.44
N GLY A 42 -58.25 -37.20 17.47
CA GLY A 42 -57.77 -37.94 18.61
C GLY A 42 -56.43 -38.68 18.37
N VAL A 43 -55.82 -38.54 17.21
CA VAL A 43 -54.53 -39.16 16.85
C VAL A 43 -53.48 -38.09 16.74
N GLU A 44 -52.34 -38.28 17.45
CA GLU A 44 -51.19 -37.41 17.27
C GLU A 44 -50.50 -37.67 15.93
N LYS A 45 -50.26 -36.59 15.20
CA LYS A 45 -49.54 -36.63 13.92
C LYS A 45 -48.42 -35.56 13.93
N ALA A 46 -47.27 -35.92 13.37
CA ALA A 46 -46.24 -34.93 13.11
C ALA A 46 -46.66 -34.02 11.94
N ALA A 47 -46.57 -32.72 12.16
CA ALA A 47 -46.84 -31.70 11.14
C ALA A 47 -45.69 -30.71 11.09
N THR A 48 -45.53 -30.06 9.95
CA THR A 48 -44.52 -29.01 9.77
C THR A 48 -45.22 -27.65 9.86
N LYS A 49 -44.78 -26.83 10.78
CA LYS A 49 -45.30 -25.46 10.94
C LYS A 49 -44.21 -24.46 10.51
N VAL A 50 -44.54 -23.59 9.58
CA VAL A 50 -43.68 -22.44 9.25
C VAL A 50 -43.68 -21.48 10.43
N ILE A 51 -42.50 -21.21 10.95
CA ILE A 51 -42.28 -20.33 12.11
C ILE A 51 -41.59 -19.01 11.74
N GLY A 52 -41.21 -18.83 10.49
CA GLY A 52 -40.58 -17.61 10.02
C GLY A 52 -39.94 -17.76 8.65
N LYS A 53 -39.20 -16.75 8.31
CA LYS A 53 -38.38 -16.72 7.07
C LYS A 53 -36.90 -16.64 7.42
N ARG A 54 -36.09 -17.34 6.65
CA ARG A 54 -34.63 -17.19 6.66
C ARG A 54 -34.22 -16.38 5.44
N TYR A 55 -33.51 -15.31 5.67
CA TYR A 55 -32.92 -14.47 4.62
C TYR A 55 -31.43 -14.79 4.57
N THR A 56 -30.94 -15.18 3.39
CA THR A 56 -29.52 -15.41 3.17
C THR A 56 -29.01 -14.39 2.16
N LEU A 57 -28.14 -13.49 2.62
CA LEU A 57 -27.43 -12.56 1.77
C LEU A 57 -26.11 -13.20 1.36
N LYS A 58 -25.92 -13.33 0.05
CA LYS A 58 -24.66 -13.78 -0.54
C LYS A 58 -23.99 -12.59 -1.22
N LEU A 59 -22.72 -12.39 -0.92
CA LEU A 59 -21.85 -11.46 -1.60
C LEU A 59 -20.84 -12.26 -2.42
N SER A 60 -20.56 -11.81 -3.64
CA SER A 60 -19.57 -12.42 -4.54
C SER A 60 -18.81 -11.35 -5.32
N HIS A 61 -17.72 -11.72 -5.99
CA HIS A 61 -16.78 -10.81 -6.65
C HIS A 61 -16.15 -9.83 -5.65
N LEU A 62 -15.79 -10.35 -4.47
CA LEU A 62 -15.22 -9.56 -3.38
C LEU A 62 -13.80 -9.08 -3.73
N GLU A 63 -13.14 -9.70 -4.69
CA GLU A 63 -11.88 -9.27 -5.28
C GLU A 63 -11.94 -7.86 -5.88
N GLN A 64 -13.14 -7.38 -6.20
CA GLN A 64 -13.33 -6.00 -6.67
C GLN A 64 -13.21 -4.97 -5.53
N LEU A 65 -13.34 -5.39 -4.28
CA LEU A 65 -13.18 -4.50 -3.12
C LEU A 65 -11.72 -4.09 -2.91
N GLU A 66 -10.78 -4.99 -3.12
CA GLU A 66 -9.34 -4.69 -3.00
C GLU A 66 -8.94 -3.60 -4.00
N LYS A 67 -9.45 -3.69 -5.24
CA LYS A 67 -9.21 -2.66 -6.26
C LYS A 67 -9.82 -1.31 -5.88
N LEU A 68 -11.00 -1.31 -5.24
CA LEU A 68 -11.69 -0.09 -4.81
C LEU A 68 -11.01 0.59 -3.63
N GLN A 69 -10.35 -0.17 -2.77
CA GLN A 69 -9.72 0.34 -1.55
C GLN A 69 -8.22 0.61 -1.70
N GLY A 70 -7.64 0.34 -2.87
CA GLY A 70 -6.21 0.50 -3.12
C GLY A 70 -5.32 -0.38 -2.22
N LYS A 71 -5.90 -1.43 -1.62
CA LYS A 71 -5.21 -2.37 -0.75
C LYS A 71 -4.86 -3.62 -1.55
N ASP A 72 -3.62 -3.71 -1.94
CA ASP A 72 -2.98 -4.92 -2.45
C ASP A 72 -2.49 -5.76 -1.25
N THR A 73 -3.40 -6.23 -0.40
CA THR A 73 -3.04 -6.97 0.81
C THR A 73 -3.51 -8.41 0.73
N MET A 74 -2.60 -9.32 1.01
CA MET A 74 -2.81 -10.77 1.08
C MET A 74 -3.86 -11.21 2.08
N ASP A 75 -4.05 -10.47 3.15
CA ASP A 75 -4.94 -10.76 4.26
C ASP A 75 -5.85 -9.56 4.52
N TYR A 76 -6.76 -9.29 3.60
CA TYR A 76 -7.78 -8.29 3.86
C TYR A 76 -8.92 -8.91 4.64
N SER A 77 -9.06 -8.52 5.90
CA SER A 77 -10.23 -8.81 6.72
C SER A 77 -11.08 -7.55 6.86
N GLY A 78 -12.33 -7.64 6.50
CA GLY A 78 -13.28 -6.54 6.56
C GLY A 78 -14.45 -6.80 7.49
N VAL A 79 -15.25 -5.76 7.70
CA VAL A 79 -16.50 -5.83 8.46
C VAL A 79 -17.67 -5.53 7.54
N VAL A 80 -18.58 -6.50 7.40
CA VAL A 80 -19.87 -6.29 6.72
C VAL A 80 -20.90 -5.86 7.74
N THR A 81 -21.57 -4.74 7.49
CA THR A 81 -22.75 -4.31 8.22
C THR A 81 -23.97 -4.35 7.30
N VAL A 82 -25.05 -4.93 7.81
CA VAL A 82 -26.35 -4.98 7.13
C VAL A 82 -27.37 -4.29 8.03
N ALA A 83 -27.78 -3.10 7.66
CA ALA A 83 -28.81 -2.38 8.38
C ALA A 83 -30.18 -2.66 7.76
N VAL A 84 -31.13 -3.04 8.61
CA VAL A 84 -32.55 -3.24 8.28
C VAL A 84 -33.36 -2.12 8.89
N ALA A 85 -33.98 -1.31 8.05
CA ALA A 85 -34.80 -0.19 8.52
C ALA A 85 -36.04 -0.67 9.31
N LYS A 86 -36.57 0.22 10.14
CA LYS A 86 -37.82 0.01 10.85
C LYS A 86 -38.97 -0.32 9.87
N ASP A 87 -39.91 -1.13 10.30
CA ASP A 87 -41.16 -1.46 9.59
C ASP A 87 -40.99 -2.28 8.28
N LYS A 88 -39.83 -2.91 8.07
CA LYS A 88 -39.50 -3.71 6.85
C LYS A 88 -39.88 -5.19 7.02
N LEU A 89 -40.00 -5.68 8.23
CA LEU A 89 -40.40 -7.05 8.55
C LEU A 89 -41.65 -7.01 9.45
N ALA A 90 -42.58 -7.93 9.26
CA ALA A 90 -43.71 -8.07 10.11
C ALA A 90 -43.93 -9.55 10.50
N ASP A 91 -44.41 -9.79 11.71
CA ASP A 91 -44.89 -11.10 12.13
C ASP A 91 -46.31 -11.38 11.62
N THR A 92 -46.81 -12.57 11.88
CA THR A 92 -48.18 -12.97 11.47
C THR A 92 -49.30 -12.19 12.18
N SER A 93 -48.98 -11.48 13.26
CA SER A 93 -49.88 -10.62 14.01
C SER A 93 -49.83 -9.16 13.57
N GLY A 94 -48.96 -8.84 12.57
CA GLY A 94 -48.79 -7.51 12.03
C GLY A 94 -47.83 -6.62 12.81
N ASN A 95 -47.15 -7.15 13.85
CA ASN A 95 -46.08 -6.39 14.54
C ASN A 95 -44.87 -6.22 13.64
N LYS A 96 -44.38 -5.01 13.60
CA LYS A 96 -43.26 -4.63 12.73
C LYS A 96 -41.97 -4.53 13.52
N ASN A 97 -40.82 -4.77 12.81
CA ASN A 97 -39.52 -4.69 13.43
C ASN A 97 -39.12 -3.24 13.75
N ASN A 98 -38.33 -3.07 14.80
CA ASN A 98 -37.51 -1.89 14.99
C ASN A 98 -36.31 -1.94 14.01
N ALA A 99 -35.67 -0.78 13.73
CA ALA A 99 -34.43 -0.77 12.99
C ALA A 99 -33.34 -1.55 13.76
N PHE A 100 -32.56 -2.36 13.05
CA PHE A 100 -31.45 -3.09 13.62
C PHE A 100 -30.31 -3.23 12.60
N THR A 101 -29.11 -3.49 13.10
CA THR A 101 -27.91 -3.74 12.27
C THR A 101 -27.29 -5.07 12.66
N ILE A 102 -26.97 -5.87 11.67
CA ILE A 102 -26.18 -7.09 11.82
C ILE A 102 -24.77 -6.76 11.37
N THR A 103 -23.78 -7.14 12.18
CA THR A 103 -22.35 -6.97 11.86
C THR A 103 -21.72 -8.36 11.79
N SER A 104 -20.97 -8.60 10.73
CA SER A 104 -20.21 -9.83 10.52
C SER A 104 -18.81 -9.48 10.01
N GLY A 105 -17.79 -10.11 10.57
CA GLY A 105 -16.47 -10.10 9.99
C GLY A 105 -16.46 -10.96 8.72
N ILE A 106 -15.74 -10.50 7.70
CA ILE A 106 -15.44 -11.27 6.49
C ILE A 106 -13.94 -11.27 6.26
N ASP A 107 -13.46 -12.40 5.79
CA ASP A 107 -12.12 -12.53 5.23
C ASP A 107 -12.26 -12.45 3.70
N ILE A 108 -11.64 -11.44 3.10
CA ILE A 108 -11.70 -11.17 1.68
C ILE A 108 -10.32 -11.40 1.08
N ALA A 109 -9.85 -12.60 1.15
CA ALA A 109 -8.51 -12.95 0.65
C ALA A 109 -8.47 -13.20 -0.87
N GLY A 110 -9.20 -12.42 -1.65
CA GLY A 110 -9.21 -12.54 -3.12
C GLY A 110 -9.74 -13.88 -3.65
N GLU A 111 -10.56 -14.56 -2.86
CA GLU A 111 -11.07 -15.88 -3.21
C GLU A 111 -12.36 -15.81 -4.01
N LYS A 112 -12.49 -16.64 -5.01
CA LYS A 112 -13.76 -16.88 -5.72
C LYS A 112 -14.07 -18.38 -5.81
N LEU A 113 -15.34 -18.70 -5.95
CA LEU A 113 -15.75 -20.08 -6.25
C LEU A 113 -15.46 -20.38 -7.73
N GLY A 114 -14.64 -21.39 -7.98
CA GLY A 114 -14.45 -21.96 -9.31
C GLY A 114 -15.69 -22.72 -9.79
N THR A 115 -15.70 -23.08 -11.05
CA THR A 115 -16.80 -23.86 -11.69
C THR A 115 -16.96 -25.26 -11.10
N ASP A 116 -15.93 -25.78 -10.46
CA ASP A 116 -15.90 -27.08 -9.77
C ASP A 116 -16.29 -26.96 -8.26
N GLY A 117 -16.71 -25.77 -7.81
CA GLY A 117 -17.07 -25.51 -6.43
C GLY A 117 -15.88 -25.33 -5.48
N LYS A 118 -14.65 -25.34 -5.99
CA LYS A 118 -13.46 -25.06 -5.19
C LYS A 118 -13.16 -23.57 -5.15
N ILE A 119 -12.55 -23.13 -4.06
CA ILE A 119 -12.06 -21.77 -3.91
C ILE A 119 -10.84 -21.60 -4.84
N VAL A 120 -10.87 -20.56 -5.67
CA VAL A 120 -9.79 -20.16 -6.56
C VAL A 120 -9.31 -18.79 -6.13
N ASP A 121 -8.06 -18.67 -5.81
CA ASP A 121 -7.40 -17.41 -5.58
C ASP A 121 -7.28 -16.62 -6.89
N VAL A 122 -7.51 -15.31 -6.82
CA VAL A 122 -7.44 -14.38 -7.97
C VAL A 122 -6.51 -13.22 -7.71
N VAL A 123 -5.82 -13.22 -6.58
CA VAL A 123 -4.82 -12.21 -6.21
C VAL A 123 -3.47 -12.62 -6.80
N ASP A 124 -2.79 -11.67 -7.40
CA ASP A 124 -1.43 -11.94 -7.88
C ASP A 124 -0.43 -11.85 -6.73
N PRO A 125 0.56 -12.76 -6.67
CA PRO A 125 1.68 -12.62 -5.74
C PRO A 125 2.40 -11.27 -5.87
N ILE A 126 2.90 -10.75 -4.76
CA ILE A 126 3.58 -9.46 -4.71
C ILE A 126 5.03 -9.57 -4.30
N TRP A 127 5.85 -8.60 -4.73
CA TRP A 127 7.22 -8.40 -4.26
C TRP A 127 7.33 -7.12 -3.46
N GLU A 128 8.00 -7.20 -2.32
CA GLU A 128 8.28 -6.05 -1.45
C GLU A 128 9.76 -5.96 -1.13
N ARG A 129 10.24 -4.74 -0.96
CA ARG A 129 11.59 -4.47 -0.43
C ARG A 129 11.59 -4.67 1.09
N VAL A 130 12.56 -5.41 1.59
CA VAL A 130 12.83 -5.55 3.02
C VAL A 130 13.91 -4.54 3.45
N SER A 131 15.00 -4.50 2.70
CA SER A 131 16.11 -3.57 2.95
C SER A 131 16.92 -3.36 1.67
N SER A 132 17.68 -2.28 1.61
CA SER A 132 18.65 -2.07 0.55
C SER A 132 19.87 -1.32 1.08
N SER A 133 20.98 -1.46 0.38
CA SER A 133 22.18 -0.67 0.59
C SER A 133 22.90 -0.46 -0.75
N ALA A 134 23.62 0.65 -0.89
CA ALA A 134 24.41 0.92 -2.09
C ALA A 134 25.74 1.58 -1.70
N SER A 135 26.78 1.30 -2.47
CA SER A 135 28.05 1.99 -2.40
C SER A 135 28.43 2.48 -3.80
N ALA A 136 28.35 3.77 -4.00
CA ALA A 136 28.75 4.39 -5.27
C ALA A 136 30.24 4.22 -5.53
N ALA A 137 31.07 4.28 -4.49
CA ALA A 137 32.52 4.08 -4.60
C ALA A 137 32.88 2.68 -5.10
N ASP A 138 32.21 1.67 -4.57
CA ASP A 138 32.45 0.25 -4.93
C ASP A 138 31.63 -0.19 -6.15
N GLN A 139 30.73 0.66 -6.64
CA GLN A 139 29.80 0.35 -7.72
C GLN A 139 29.01 -0.94 -7.42
N THR A 140 28.50 -1.04 -6.23
CA THR A 140 27.69 -2.17 -5.74
C THR A 140 26.38 -1.69 -5.14
N ALA A 141 25.34 -2.48 -5.30
CA ALA A 141 24.07 -2.28 -4.64
C ALA A 141 23.51 -3.64 -4.23
N THR A 142 22.93 -3.71 -3.03
CA THR A 142 22.31 -4.92 -2.50
C THR A 142 20.89 -4.60 -2.07
N ILE A 143 19.95 -5.47 -2.39
CA ILE A 143 18.57 -5.37 -1.95
C ILE A 143 18.10 -6.73 -1.44
N THR A 144 17.42 -6.72 -0.30
CA THR A 144 16.67 -7.88 0.19
C THR A 144 15.21 -7.67 -0.14
N VAL A 145 14.64 -8.64 -0.84
CA VAL A 145 13.23 -8.63 -1.28
C VAL A 145 12.52 -9.85 -0.73
N LYS A 146 11.24 -9.73 -0.45
CA LYS A 146 10.36 -10.86 -0.17
C LYS A 146 9.23 -10.90 -1.19
N GLY A 147 9.01 -12.08 -1.76
CA GLY A 147 7.86 -12.37 -2.59
C GLY A 147 6.86 -13.18 -1.77
N THR A 148 5.63 -12.73 -1.70
CA THR A 148 4.62 -13.36 -0.83
C THR A 148 3.27 -13.50 -1.50
N ASP A 149 2.54 -14.53 -1.05
CA ASP A 149 1.17 -14.81 -1.41
C ASP A 149 0.54 -15.72 -0.36
N LYS A 150 -0.75 -15.55 -0.04
CA LYS A 150 -1.48 -16.41 0.92
C LYS A 150 -1.47 -17.88 0.49
N TYR A 151 -1.59 -18.13 -0.78
CA TYR A 151 -1.60 -19.46 -1.38
C TYR A 151 -0.31 -19.78 -2.13
N PHE A 152 0.80 -19.30 -1.58
CA PHE A 152 2.15 -19.49 -2.14
C PHE A 152 2.38 -20.94 -2.57
N LYS A 153 2.88 -21.10 -3.79
CA LYS A 153 3.28 -22.40 -4.34
C LYS A 153 4.78 -22.51 -4.44
N GLU A 154 5.37 -21.60 -5.20
CA GLU A 154 6.81 -21.61 -5.46
C GLU A 154 7.31 -20.24 -5.90
N SER A 155 8.60 -20.00 -5.69
CA SER A 155 9.32 -18.87 -6.27
C SER A 155 10.58 -19.35 -7.01
N ASN A 156 10.91 -18.64 -8.09
CA ASN A 156 12.04 -18.96 -8.93
C ASN A 156 12.70 -17.66 -9.43
N LEU A 157 13.08 -16.81 -8.47
CA LEU A 157 13.75 -15.56 -8.81
C LEU A 157 15.16 -15.84 -9.29
N LYS A 158 15.43 -15.43 -10.54
CA LYS A 158 16.75 -15.56 -11.20
C LYS A 158 17.21 -14.22 -11.71
N SER A 159 18.50 -14.11 -11.96
CA SER A 159 19.13 -12.87 -12.47
C SER A 159 18.51 -12.39 -13.79
N GLU A 160 18.03 -13.30 -14.64
CA GLU A 160 17.38 -12.97 -15.92
C GLU A 160 16.04 -12.25 -15.73
N LEU A 161 15.36 -12.50 -14.60
CA LEU A 161 14.09 -11.87 -14.25
C LEU A 161 14.28 -10.50 -13.57
N ILE A 162 15.51 -10.00 -13.50
CA ILE A 162 15.79 -8.72 -12.86
C ILE A 162 16.34 -7.74 -13.90
N LYS A 163 15.64 -6.66 -14.12
CA LYS A 163 16.13 -5.49 -14.85
C LYS A 163 16.69 -4.46 -13.88
N VAL A 164 17.71 -3.75 -14.29
CA VAL A 164 18.37 -2.69 -13.50
C VAL A 164 18.22 -1.38 -14.24
N PHE A 165 17.83 -0.34 -13.52
CA PHE A 165 17.73 1.01 -14.05
C PHE A 165 18.61 1.94 -13.24
N VAL A 166 19.36 2.77 -13.91
CA VAL A 166 20.14 3.87 -13.35
C VAL A 166 19.64 5.17 -13.94
N ASP A 167 19.21 6.08 -13.10
CA ASP A 167 18.61 7.36 -13.50
C ASP A 167 17.51 7.20 -14.57
N GLY A 168 16.65 6.19 -14.36
CA GLY A 168 15.50 5.87 -15.20
C GLY A 168 15.84 5.12 -16.50
N LYS A 169 17.11 4.84 -16.80
CA LYS A 169 17.54 4.12 -17.99
C LYS A 169 17.92 2.68 -17.67
N GLU A 170 17.41 1.72 -18.44
CA GLU A 170 17.79 0.32 -18.30
C GLU A 170 19.29 0.12 -18.64
N VAL A 171 19.99 -0.54 -17.71
CA VAL A 171 21.40 -0.90 -17.86
C VAL A 171 21.50 -2.37 -18.19
N THR A 172 22.01 -2.70 -19.37
CA THR A 172 22.13 -4.08 -19.87
C THR A 172 23.56 -4.59 -19.95
N THR A 173 24.54 -3.69 -19.83
CA THR A 173 25.98 -4.02 -19.94
C THR A 173 26.76 -3.43 -18.77
N GLY A 174 27.92 -4.01 -18.48
CA GLY A 174 28.78 -3.54 -17.40
C GLY A 174 28.22 -3.80 -15.99
N ILE A 175 27.23 -4.70 -15.84
CA ILE A 175 26.67 -5.12 -14.55
C ILE A 175 26.66 -6.63 -14.42
N THR A 176 26.89 -7.09 -13.20
CA THR A 176 26.67 -8.47 -12.76
C THR A 176 25.54 -8.48 -11.75
N LYS A 177 24.59 -9.39 -11.92
CA LYS A 177 23.44 -9.60 -11.02
C LYS A 177 23.56 -10.97 -10.37
N THR A 178 23.59 -11.02 -9.06
CA THR A 178 23.64 -12.27 -8.29
C THR A 178 22.40 -12.35 -7.42
N VAL A 179 21.69 -13.47 -7.49
CA VAL A 179 20.55 -13.78 -6.61
C VAL A 179 20.99 -14.84 -5.63
N GLY A 180 20.91 -14.53 -4.34
CA GLY A 180 21.27 -15.47 -3.27
C GLY A 180 20.23 -16.58 -3.11
N THR A 181 20.54 -17.54 -2.26
CA THR A 181 19.59 -18.61 -1.90
C THR A 181 18.39 -18.03 -1.19
N SER A 182 17.21 -18.54 -1.51
CA SER A 182 15.97 -18.13 -0.85
C SER A 182 15.88 -18.59 0.59
N THR A 183 15.22 -17.78 1.41
CA THR A 183 14.81 -18.16 2.76
C THR A 183 13.28 -18.11 2.85
N PRO A 184 12.63 -19.14 3.45
CA PRO A 184 11.18 -19.18 3.57
C PRO A 184 10.62 -18.02 4.40
N VAL A 185 9.49 -17.45 3.94
CA VAL A 185 8.66 -16.48 4.67
C VAL A 185 7.41 -17.18 5.16
N TYR A 186 7.10 -17.01 6.44
CA TYR A 186 5.94 -17.63 7.08
C TYR A 186 4.91 -16.58 7.47
N GLY A 187 3.63 -16.96 7.41
CA GLY A 187 2.51 -16.15 7.87
C GLY A 187 2.52 -15.87 9.37
N SER A 188 1.51 -15.19 9.85
CA SER A 188 1.33 -14.84 11.26
C SER A 188 1.23 -16.07 12.18
N ASP A 189 0.78 -17.22 11.65
CA ASP A 189 0.74 -18.52 12.33
C ASP A 189 2.13 -19.16 12.51
N LYS A 190 3.19 -18.60 11.89
CA LYS A 190 4.58 -19.07 11.89
C LYS A 190 4.79 -20.49 11.38
N THR A 191 3.80 -21.08 10.74
CA THR A 191 3.80 -22.45 10.22
C THR A 191 3.49 -22.52 8.74
N THR A 192 2.57 -21.73 8.25
CA THR A 192 2.20 -21.66 6.83
C THR A 192 3.23 -20.84 6.07
N ARG A 193 3.91 -21.46 5.11
CA ARG A 193 4.83 -20.75 4.22
C ARG A 193 4.01 -19.93 3.23
N ILE A 194 4.25 -18.63 3.22
CA ILE A 194 3.54 -17.65 2.37
C ILE A 194 4.47 -17.01 1.34
N GLY A 195 5.73 -17.41 1.26
CA GLY A 195 6.65 -16.81 0.31
C GLY A 195 8.10 -17.18 0.51
N ASP A 196 8.96 -16.42 -0.15
CA ASP A 196 10.41 -16.49 -0.06
C ASP A 196 11.04 -15.12 -0.04
N GLN A 197 12.17 -15.02 0.67
CA GLN A 197 13.01 -13.85 0.71
C GLN A 197 14.33 -14.14 0.00
N TYR A 198 14.80 -13.18 -0.77
CA TYR A 198 16.07 -13.24 -1.52
C TYR A 198 16.92 -12.02 -1.25
N THR A 199 18.23 -12.19 -1.27
CA THR A 199 19.18 -11.08 -1.36
C THR A 199 19.72 -11.01 -2.79
N ILE A 200 19.59 -9.85 -3.41
CA ILE A 200 20.06 -9.56 -4.77
C ILE A 200 21.24 -8.61 -4.65
N THR A 201 22.37 -8.96 -5.23
CA THR A 201 23.55 -8.09 -5.33
C THR A 201 23.78 -7.72 -6.79
N ILE A 202 23.99 -6.44 -7.03
CA ILE A 202 24.30 -5.88 -8.35
C ILE A 202 25.64 -5.17 -8.24
N SER A 203 26.56 -5.43 -9.17
CA SER A 203 27.88 -4.81 -9.17
C SER A 203 28.37 -4.53 -10.58
N GLY A 204 29.26 -3.56 -10.70
CA GLY A 204 29.95 -3.25 -11.95
C GLY A 204 29.84 -1.82 -12.43
N SER A 205 30.59 -1.47 -13.47
CA SER A 205 30.73 -0.11 -14.00
C SER A 205 29.45 0.49 -14.57
N GLY A 206 28.41 -0.33 -14.81
CA GLY A 206 27.10 0.14 -15.21
C GLY A 206 26.35 0.87 -14.06
N LEU A 207 26.73 0.61 -12.80
CA LEU A 207 26.33 1.42 -11.67
C LEU A 207 27.23 2.65 -11.60
N THR A 208 26.82 3.73 -12.23
CA THR A 208 27.66 4.94 -12.34
C THR A 208 27.88 5.58 -10.97
N LYS A 209 29.09 6.08 -10.72
CA LYS A 209 29.47 6.72 -9.44
C LYS A 209 28.65 7.96 -9.10
N ASN A 210 27.98 8.55 -10.10
CA ASN A 210 27.17 9.75 -9.96
C ASN A 210 25.66 9.46 -10.18
N ALA A 211 25.23 8.21 -9.97
CA ALA A 211 23.82 7.87 -10.05
C ALA A 211 23.00 8.62 -8.99
N ASN A 212 21.89 9.18 -9.42
CA ASN A 212 20.91 9.77 -8.51
C ASN A 212 19.84 8.76 -8.05
N GLN A 213 19.62 7.73 -8.86
CA GLN A 213 18.70 6.67 -8.52
C GLN A 213 19.16 5.33 -9.11
N ILE A 214 19.05 4.28 -8.31
CA ILE A 214 19.18 2.90 -8.76
C ILE A 214 17.89 2.16 -8.41
N LYS A 215 17.28 1.55 -9.40
CA LYS A 215 16.04 0.78 -9.27
C LYS A 215 16.21 -0.57 -9.94
N ILE A 216 15.60 -1.61 -9.37
CA ILE A 216 15.36 -2.87 -10.08
C ILE A 216 13.89 -3.01 -10.45
N GLN A 217 13.65 -3.81 -11.47
CA GLN A 217 12.31 -4.31 -11.78
C GLN A 217 12.36 -5.83 -11.80
N ILE A 218 11.61 -6.46 -10.91
CA ILE A 218 11.39 -7.91 -10.95
C ILE A 218 10.33 -8.18 -12.01
N GLN A 219 10.68 -9.03 -12.97
CA GLN A 219 9.79 -9.37 -14.09
C GLN A 219 8.69 -10.34 -13.63
N PRO A 220 7.59 -10.49 -14.40
CA PRO A 220 6.57 -11.48 -14.15
C PRO A 220 7.12 -12.91 -14.12
N ASN A 221 6.38 -13.81 -13.49
CA ASN A 221 6.69 -15.25 -13.34
C ASN A 221 7.89 -15.57 -12.43
N ALA A 222 8.26 -14.67 -11.52
CA ALA A 222 9.26 -14.94 -10.50
C ALA A 222 8.69 -15.64 -9.26
N ILE A 223 7.38 -15.55 -9.05
CA ILE A 223 6.64 -16.22 -7.97
C ILE A 223 5.26 -16.64 -8.50
N THR A 224 4.79 -17.79 -8.05
CA THR A 224 3.52 -18.39 -8.47
C THR A 224 2.77 -18.92 -7.25
N ASP A 225 1.46 -18.74 -7.23
CA ASP A 225 0.55 -19.32 -6.24
C ASP A 225 -0.01 -20.69 -6.67
N THR A 226 -0.83 -21.29 -5.82
CA THR A 226 -1.48 -22.59 -6.10
C THR A 226 -2.58 -22.49 -7.16
N SER A 227 -3.08 -21.30 -7.47
CA SER A 227 -4.05 -21.01 -8.51
C SER A 227 -3.41 -20.65 -9.86
N ASN A 228 -2.05 -20.64 -9.89
CA ASN A 228 -1.20 -20.27 -11.02
C ASN A 228 -1.27 -18.78 -11.42
N ASN A 229 -1.68 -17.89 -10.48
CA ASN A 229 -1.41 -16.48 -10.64
C ASN A 229 0.09 -16.23 -10.47
N THR A 230 0.62 -15.22 -11.15
CA THR A 230 2.03 -14.87 -11.09
C THR A 230 2.17 -13.38 -10.81
N ASN A 231 3.30 -12.98 -10.19
CA ASN A 231 3.55 -11.57 -9.95
C ASN A 231 3.53 -10.73 -11.23
N LYS A 232 3.07 -9.51 -11.12
CA LYS A 232 3.29 -8.46 -12.13
C LYS A 232 4.72 -7.93 -12.05
N ALA A 233 5.14 -7.20 -13.09
CA ALA A 233 6.40 -6.48 -13.04
C ALA A 233 6.38 -5.49 -11.86
N THR A 234 7.37 -5.61 -10.96
CA THR A 234 7.42 -4.82 -9.73
C THR A 234 8.70 -3.99 -9.68
N ASP A 235 8.56 -2.68 -9.57
CA ASP A 235 9.67 -1.73 -9.42
C ASP A 235 10.04 -1.59 -7.95
N LEU A 236 11.33 -1.72 -7.63
CA LEU A 236 11.88 -1.58 -6.28
C LEU A 236 13.09 -0.67 -6.29
N LEU A 237 13.09 0.37 -5.47
CA LEU A 237 14.21 1.29 -5.31
C LEU A 237 15.30 0.68 -4.43
N LEU A 238 16.56 0.78 -4.88
CA LEU A 238 17.73 0.44 -4.10
C LEU A 238 18.38 1.69 -3.54
N PHE A 239 18.49 2.71 -4.37
CA PHE A 239 19.18 3.95 -4.07
C PHE A 239 18.35 5.12 -4.59
N ASN A 240 18.27 6.19 -3.81
CA ASN A 240 17.55 7.39 -4.17
C ASN A 240 18.20 8.60 -3.52
N ALA A 241 18.68 9.54 -4.35
CA ALA A 241 19.36 10.73 -3.87
C ALA A 241 18.42 11.94 -3.78
N LEU A 242 18.79 12.86 -2.90
CA LEU A 242 18.23 14.22 -2.90
C LEU A 242 18.55 14.91 -4.23
N ALA A 243 17.71 15.83 -4.65
CA ALA A 243 17.99 16.69 -5.77
C ALA A 243 19.27 17.51 -5.50
N ASN A 244 19.95 17.89 -6.57
CA ASN A 244 21.10 18.79 -6.46
C ASN A 244 20.69 20.12 -5.79
N THR A 245 21.50 20.60 -4.87
CA THR A 245 21.21 21.80 -4.09
C THR A 245 21.91 23.01 -4.72
N GLU A 246 21.14 24.03 -5.05
CA GLU A 246 21.67 25.31 -5.52
C GLU A 246 21.77 26.31 -4.36
N ALA A 247 22.68 27.27 -4.48
CA ALA A 247 22.96 28.29 -3.47
C ALA A 247 21.90 29.41 -3.44
N GLU A 248 20.63 29.06 -3.40
CA GLU A 248 19.55 30.03 -3.38
C GLU A 248 19.05 30.31 -1.95
N SER A 249 18.40 31.44 -1.74
CA SER A 249 17.88 31.86 -0.44
C SER A 249 16.54 31.22 -0.09
N GLU A 250 15.76 30.81 -1.09
CA GLU A 250 14.44 30.24 -0.91
C GLU A 250 14.45 28.72 -0.99
N ILE A 251 13.65 28.06 -0.14
CA ILE A 251 13.69 26.61 -0.01
C ILE A 251 13.20 25.86 -1.25
N ASN A 252 12.15 26.34 -1.87
CA ASN A 252 11.54 25.68 -3.03
C ASN A 252 12.13 26.09 -4.37
N SER A 253 13.16 26.91 -4.37
CA SER A 253 13.93 27.26 -5.56
C SER A 253 15.36 26.75 -5.52
N GLY A 254 15.83 26.21 -4.41
CA GLY A 254 17.18 25.67 -4.34
C GLY A 254 17.45 24.76 -3.17
N PHE A 255 16.90 25.02 -2.00
CA PHE A 255 17.15 24.13 -0.87
C PHE A 255 16.51 22.77 -1.12
N LEU A 256 17.29 21.72 -0.90
CA LEU A 256 16.87 20.36 -1.20
C LEU A 256 16.27 20.23 -2.63
N GLY A 257 16.54 21.23 -3.42
CA GLY A 257 16.63 21.27 -4.87
C GLY A 257 15.41 20.91 -5.68
N SER A 258 14.25 21.36 -5.43
CA SER A 258 13.20 20.94 -6.34
C SER A 258 12.79 22.00 -7.39
N LYS A 259 13.52 22.08 -8.49
CA LYS A 259 12.99 22.62 -9.75
C LYS A 259 11.87 21.75 -10.33
N ASN A 260 11.70 20.53 -9.84
CA ASN A 260 10.78 19.51 -10.36
C ASN A 260 9.53 19.31 -9.50
N SER A 261 9.22 20.24 -8.57
CA SER A 261 8.01 20.09 -7.76
C SER A 261 6.77 20.07 -8.65
N LYS A 262 5.97 19.04 -8.49
CA LYS A 262 4.66 18.90 -9.13
C LYS A 262 3.56 19.63 -8.37
N ASN A 263 3.84 20.04 -7.14
CA ASN A 263 2.90 20.80 -6.31
C ASN A 263 3.08 22.30 -6.54
N THR A 264 2.21 22.88 -7.35
CA THR A 264 2.23 24.31 -7.69
C THR A 264 1.69 25.21 -6.57
N ASN A 265 1.14 24.62 -5.51
CA ASN A 265 0.52 25.36 -4.40
C ASN A 265 1.48 25.60 -3.24
N VAL A 266 2.73 25.14 -3.31
CA VAL A 266 3.72 25.34 -2.28
C VAL A 266 4.07 26.81 -2.13
N SER A 267 3.87 27.35 -0.95
CA SER A 267 4.32 28.70 -0.60
C SER A 267 5.83 28.69 -0.38
N LYS A 268 6.50 29.70 -0.93
CA LYS A 268 7.94 29.88 -0.73
C LYS A 268 8.26 30.32 0.71
N ILE A 269 9.30 29.75 1.27
CA ILE A 269 9.88 30.17 2.55
C ILE A 269 11.38 30.44 2.37
N GLU A 270 11.89 31.39 3.11
CA GLU A 270 13.32 31.71 3.08
C GLU A 270 14.10 30.75 3.97
N ARG A 271 15.24 30.27 3.49
CA ARG A 271 16.13 29.36 4.25
C ARG A 271 16.55 29.91 5.60
N GLN A 272 16.84 31.21 5.68
CA GLN A 272 17.25 31.87 6.94
C GLN A 272 16.20 31.79 8.04
N ASN A 273 14.92 31.62 7.69
CA ASN A 273 13.81 31.49 8.62
C ASN A 273 13.49 30.04 9.00
N ILE A 274 14.29 29.07 8.55
CA ILE A 274 14.14 27.67 8.94
C ILE A 274 14.83 27.46 10.28
N ASP A 275 14.05 27.07 11.28
CA ASP A 275 14.49 26.81 12.65
C ASP A 275 14.99 25.38 12.85
N ASN A 276 14.40 24.44 12.13
CA ASN A 276 14.74 23.01 12.23
C ASN A 276 14.53 22.29 10.91
N VAL A 277 15.39 21.31 10.60
CA VAL A 277 15.21 20.35 9.51
C VAL A 277 15.25 18.94 10.09
N THR A 278 14.18 18.18 9.89
CA THR A 278 14.04 16.81 10.41
C THR A 278 13.90 15.83 9.25
N PHE A 279 14.75 14.80 9.23
CA PHE A 279 14.62 13.70 8.29
C PHE A 279 13.74 12.60 8.89
N MET A 280 12.85 12.04 8.08
CA MET A 280 11.88 11.02 8.46
C MET A 280 12.02 9.79 7.58
N ASP A 281 11.77 8.64 8.16
CA ASP A 281 11.84 7.32 7.51
C ASP A 281 10.56 6.93 6.73
N ASN A 282 9.59 7.84 6.67
CA ASN A 282 8.37 7.64 5.90
C ASN A 282 7.81 8.97 5.39
N ILE A 283 6.92 8.88 4.39
CA ILE A 283 6.07 9.99 3.96
C ILE A 283 4.66 9.72 4.51
N PRO A 284 4.18 10.55 5.47
CA PRO A 284 2.84 10.39 6.02
C PRO A 284 1.74 10.52 4.96
N SER A 285 0.65 9.77 5.10
CA SER A 285 -0.51 9.88 4.21
C SER A 285 -1.20 11.25 4.27
N SER A 286 -1.02 11.99 5.37
CA SER A 286 -1.45 13.39 5.49
C SER A 286 -0.63 14.36 4.63
N VAL A 287 0.53 13.93 4.11
CA VAL A 287 1.40 14.72 3.24
C VAL A 287 1.23 14.32 1.78
N TYR A 288 1.16 13.02 1.51
CA TYR A 288 1.07 12.49 0.16
C TYR A 288 0.25 11.21 0.12
N ASP A 289 -0.76 11.19 -0.76
CA ASP A 289 -1.52 9.98 -1.08
C ASP A 289 -0.76 9.17 -2.13
N LYS A 290 -0.17 8.06 -1.70
CA LYS A 290 0.62 7.17 -2.56
C LYS A 290 -0.23 6.45 -3.60
N SER A 291 -1.49 6.17 -3.28
CA SER A 291 -2.42 5.49 -4.18
C SER A 291 -2.87 6.41 -5.32
N ALA A 292 -3.25 7.64 -4.97
CA ALA A 292 -3.65 8.66 -5.93
C ALA A 292 -2.45 9.37 -6.59
N LYS A 293 -1.23 9.18 -6.07
CA LYS A 293 -0.01 9.91 -6.44
C LYS A 293 -0.22 11.43 -6.38
N ALA A 294 -0.82 11.90 -5.30
CA ALA A 294 -1.24 13.28 -5.14
C ALA A 294 -0.78 13.89 -3.80
N TYR A 295 -0.42 15.16 -3.83
CA TYR A 295 -0.13 15.91 -2.61
C TYR A 295 -1.40 16.17 -1.82
N VAL A 296 -1.39 15.85 -0.54
CA VAL A 296 -2.45 16.13 0.45
C VAL A 296 -2.11 17.43 1.19
N ASP A 297 -0.85 17.57 1.61
CA ASP A 297 -0.35 18.80 2.23
C ASP A 297 0.07 19.81 1.15
N THR A 298 -0.50 21.02 1.20
CA THR A 298 -0.17 22.11 0.28
C THR A 298 1.22 22.71 0.52
N THR A 299 1.87 22.37 1.64
CA THR A 299 3.24 22.78 1.93
C THR A 299 4.29 21.81 1.42
N ALA A 300 3.88 20.66 0.88
CA ALA A 300 4.78 19.61 0.43
C ALA A 300 5.28 19.81 -1.00
N TRP A 301 6.55 19.49 -1.24
CA TRP A 301 7.16 19.51 -2.57
C TRP A 301 8.14 18.35 -2.75
N ASP A 302 8.42 18.01 -4.01
CA ASP A 302 9.36 16.98 -4.38
C ASP A 302 10.79 17.46 -4.26
N VAL A 303 11.62 16.72 -3.54
CA VAL A 303 13.06 16.97 -3.35
C VAL A 303 13.90 15.77 -3.79
N SER A 304 13.31 14.82 -4.50
CA SER A 304 14.04 13.71 -5.10
C SER A 304 14.81 14.17 -6.34
N ALA A 305 15.99 13.61 -6.57
CA ALA A 305 16.82 13.95 -7.74
C ALA A 305 16.12 13.63 -9.07
N GLN A 306 15.21 12.64 -9.09
CA GLN A 306 14.47 12.22 -10.28
C GLN A 306 13.13 12.96 -10.47
N GLY A 307 12.67 13.75 -9.49
CA GLY A 307 11.38 14.42 -9.56
C GLY A 307 10.20 13.45 -9.59
N ASP A 308 10.32 12.32 -8.88
CA ASP A 308 9.35 11.22 -8.89
C ASP A 308 8.53 11.11 -7.60
N SER A 309 8.70 12.11 -6.71
CA SER A 309 8.04 12.19 -5.39
C SER A 309 8.46 11.08 -4.41
N SER A 310 9.59 10.44 -4.64
CA SER A 310 10.15 9.41 -3.76
C SER A 310 10.80 9.98 -2.50
N ILE A 311 11.18 11.26 -2.52
CA ILE A 311 11.57 12.05 -1.36
C ILE A 311 10.77 13.34 -1.38
N LEU A 312 10.03 13.61 -0.31
CA LEU A 312 9.25 14.84 -0.18
C LEU A 312 9.77 15.69 0.98
N ALA A 313 9.71 17.00 0.81
CA ALA A 313 9.82 17.96 1.91
C ALA A 313 8.47 18.65 2.13
N TRP A 314 8.20 19.02 3.38
CA TRP A 314 7.05 19.84 3.78
C TRP A 314 7.41 20.64 5.02
N TYR A 315 6.60 21.64 5.37
CA TYR A 315 6.92 22.46 6.53
C TYR A 315 5.70 22.77 7.40
N THR A 316 5.99 23.13 8.64
CA THR A 316 5.04 23.74 9.57
C THR A 316 5.57 25.12 10.01
N LYS A 317 4.67 26.08 10.23
CA LYS A 317 5.02 27.42 10.71
C LYS A 317 4.95 27.48 12.23
N ASN A 318 6.00 28.00 12.85
CA ASN A 318 6.07 28.24 14.29
C ASN A 318 5.34 29.55 14.66
N PRO A 319 4.92 29.70 15.94
CA PRO A 319 4.26 30.94 16.41
C PRO A 319 5.15 32.21 16.29
N ASN A 320 6.46 32.05 16.34
CA ASN A 320 7.44 33.14 16.17
C ASN A 320 7.69 33.53 14.70
N GLY A 321 7.04 32.84 13.75
CA GLY A 321 7.18 33.12 12.32
C GLY A 321 8.25 32.28 11.60
N THR A 322 9.06 31.52 12.34
CA THR A 322 10.02 30.58 11.76
C THR A 322 9.35 29.29 11.22
N PHE A 323 10.10 28.41 10.57
CA PHE A 323 9.59 27.20 9.96
C PHE A 323 10.37 25.97 10.41
N LYS A 324 9.64 24.87 10.65
CA LYS A 324 10.20 23.54 10.74
C LYS A 324 9.99 22.82 9.41
N VAL A 325 11.06 22.31 8.83
CA VAL A 325 11.03 21.55 7.57
C VAL A 325 11.23 20.09 7.89
N TYR A 326 10.44 19.25 7.26
CA TYR A 326 10.54 17.81 7.31
C TYR A 326 10.93 17.31 5.92
N VAL A 327 11.78 16.29 5.89
CA VAL A 327 12.19 15.60 4.66
C VAL A 327 11.96 14.13 4.89
N GLY A 328 11.08 13.51 4.12
CA GLY A 328 10.69 12.11 4.33
C GLY A 328 10.78 11.28 3.06
N SER A 329 11.07 10.00 3.25
CA SER A 329 11.03 8.99 2.22
C SER A 329 10.68 7.64 2.86
N ASP A 330 9.99 6.77 2.12
CA ASP A 330 9.82 5.37 2.52
C ASP A 330 11.07 4.52 2.26
N TYR A 331 12.13 5.16 1.77
CA TYR A 331 13.43 4.56 1.44
C TYR A 331 14.54 5.34 2.14
N GLU A 332 15.72 4.76 2.16
CA GLU A 332 16.89 5.51 2.62
C GLU A 332 17.13 6.74 1.75
N ILE A 333 17.41 7.87 2.39
CA ILE A 333 17.69 9.14 1.72
C ILE A 333 19.22 9.27 1.60
N PHE A 334 19.72 9.47 0.40
CA PHE A 334 21.13 9.72 0.14
C PHE A 334 21.36 11.18 -0.25
N GLY A 335 22.51 11.71 0.11
CA GLY A 335 22.97 13.01 -0.39
C GLY A 335 23.18 12.95 -1.91
N ASN A 336 22.98 14.06 -2.60
CA ASN A 336 23.44 14.19 -3.98
C ASN A 336 24.95 14.20 -4.01
N THR A 337 25.57 13.80 -5.12
CA THR A 337 27.03 13.92 -5.33
C THR A 337 27.53 15.34 -5.17
N ASP A 338 26.70 16.33 -5.49
CA ASP A 338 26.91 17.73 -5.14
C ASP A 338 25.89 18.18 -4.11
N SER A 339 26.26 18.06 -2.83
CA SER A 339 25.48 18.53 -1.67
C SER A 339 26.09 19.79 -1.04
N SER A 340 26.91 20.53 -1.75
CA SER A 340 27.72 21.64 -1.25
C SER A 340 26.94 22.72 -0.52
N TYR A 341 25.68 22.96 -0.88
CA TYR A 341 24.83 24.01 -0.36
C TYR A 341 23.61 23.49 0.40
N LEU A 342 23.60 22.21 0.78
CA LEU A 342 22.42 21.55 1.36
C LEU A 342 21.82 22.34 2.54
N PHE A 343 22.66 22.84 3.43
CA PHE A 343 22.23 23.61 4.61
C PHE A 343 22.71 25.07 4.61
N ARG A 344 23.13 25.59 3.46
CA ARG A 344 23.59 26.98 3.37
C ARG A 344 22.45 27.94 3.72
N SER A 345 22.74 28.92 4.58
CA SER A 345 21.84 29.97 5.04
C SER A 345 20.62 29.48 5.82
N VAL A 346 20.58 28.21 6.25
CA VAL A 346 19.53 27.71 7.14
C VAL A 346 19.77 28.29 8.53
N GLY A 347 18.73 28.88 9.17
CA GLY A 347 18.78 29.34 10.53
C GLY A 347 19.60 30.63 10.79
N LEU A 348 19.88 31.42 9.75
CA LEU A 348 20.66 32.66 9.88
C LEU A 348 19.84 33.90 10.22
N SER A 349 18.51 33.80 10.33
CA SER A 349 17.71 34.95 10.75
C SER A 349 17.77 35.17 12.26
N ASP A 350 17.58 36.43 12.68
CA ASP A 350 17.51 36.80 14.13
C ASP A 350 16.33 36.14 14.87
N TYR A 351 15.41 35.52 14.13
CA TYR A 351 14.24 34.78 14.65
C TYR A 351 14.51 33.30 14.92
N CYS A 352 15.61 32.76 14.42
CA CYS A 352 15.98 31.36 14.63
C CYS A 352 16.74 31.24 15.95
N THR A 353 16.09 30.71 16.97
CA THR A 353 16.66 30.53 18.32
C THR A 353 17.01 29.08 18.63
N SER A 354 16.82 28.17 17.65
CA SER A 354 17.04 26.74 17.83
C SER A 354 18.52 26.44 18.03
N THR A 355 18.80 25.79 19.17
CA THR A 355 20.06 25.09 19.41
C THR A 355 19.96 23.60 19.03
N GLU A 356 18.83 23.18 18.44
CA GLU A 356 18.62 21.79 18.07
C GLU A 356 19.51 21.45 16.87
N THR A 357 20.48 20.62 17.14
CA THR A 357 21.31 19.98 16.13
C THR A 357 20.43 19.14 15.22
N ILE A 358 20.71 19.14 13.92
CA ILE A 358 20.12 18.22 12.96
C ILE A 358 20.34 16.81 13.51
N THR A 359 19.29 16.20 14.05
CA THR A 359 19.34 14.86 14.58
C THR A 359 18.86 13.88 13.49
N ASN A 360 19.70 12.91 13.16
CA ASN A 360 19.53 11.87 12.15
C ASN A 360 19.59 12.31 10.68
N ILE A 361 20.78 12.73 10.27
CA ILE A 361 21.19 12.54 8.89
C ILE A 361 21.83 11.15 8.82
N ASN A 362 21.13 10.17 8.30
CA ASN A 362 21.76 8.93 7.86
C ASN A 362 22.39 9.24 6.48
N LEU A 363 23.44 10.05 6.46
CA LEU A 363 24.32 10.19 5.31
C LEU A 363 25.22 8.96 5.26
N LEU A 364 24.67 7.80 5.02
CA LEU A 364 25.44 6.63 4.65
C LEU A 364 25.90 6.82 3.22
N ASN A 365 27.20 7.09 3.07
CA ASN A 365 27.99 7.23 1.84
C ASN A 365 27.95 8.61 1.16
N VAL A 366 28.50 9.62 1.83
CA VAL A 366 29.13 10.76 1.14
C VAL A 366 30.59 10.40 0.85
#